data_d099b89bb39731bb932d1e53897398a4
#
_entry.id   d099b89bb39731bb932d1e53897398a4
#
_cell.length_a   1.000
_cell.length_b   1.000
_cell.length_c   1.000
_cell.angle_alpha   90.00
_cell.angle_beta   90.00
_cell.angle_gamma   90.00
#
_symmetry.space_group_name_H-M   'P 1'
#
loop_
_entity.id
_entity.type
_entity.pdbx_description
1 polymer ?
#
loop_
_entity_poly.entity_id
_entity_poly.type
_entity_poly.pdbx_seq_one_letter_code
_entity_poly.pdbx_strand_id
1 'polypeptide(L)'
;MTTIPVLETQRLILRGFQPSDTEPFIAAMAQDDFARTITREGRGLARDEAWRSMAMVNGSWSLDGFGNWVVTLKETGEPIGRLGPFAPPGWPDFEVGWAIFPEHQRKGYAVEGAVAAIEWCKQALGHERLIHCILMGNAGSERTAAALGSAPLRDWSPPWGGDVTIWETSWESFVQSRPYLALQEWRAGN
;
A
#
# COMPACT_ATOMS: atom_id res chain seq x y z
N MET A 1 9.76 -14.55 16.38
CA MET A 1 8.69 -13.77 15.71
C MET A 1 9.35 -12.57 15.08
N THR A 2 9.11 -12.34 13.80
CA THR A 2 9.62 -11.14 13.10
C THR A 2 8.93 -9.91 13.68
N THR A 3 9.69 -8.97 14.20
CA THR A 3 9.11 -7.70 14.69
C THR A 3 8.78 -6.84 13.47
N ILE A 4 7.50 -6.56 13.26
CA ILE A 4 7.06 -5.65 12.21
C ILE A 4 7.44 -4.22 12.63
N PRO A 5 8.22 -3.48 11.82
CA PRO A 5 8.60 -2.12 12.16
C PRO A 5 7.37 -1.21 12.19
N VAL A 6 7.38 -0.23 13.07
CA VAL A 6 6.38 0.84 13.11
C VAL A 6 6.96 2.06 12.39
N LEU A 7 6.22 2.58 11.41
CA LEU A 7 6.61 3.79 10.70
C LEU A 7 5.65 4.92 11.06
N GLU A 8 6.19 6.12 11.20
CA GLU A 8 5.41 7.30 11.53
C GLU A 8 5.57 8.39 10.48
N THR A 9 4.46 9.06 10.19
CA THR A 9 4.40 10.25 9.36
C THR A 9 3.74 11.39 10.13
N GLN A 10 3.43 12.49 9.47
CA GLN A 10 2.75 13.60 10.13
C GLN A 10 1.40 13.20 10.75
N ARG A 11 0.57 12.44 10.01
CA ARG A 11 -0.80 12.10 10.40
C ARG A 11 -1.04 10.60 10.65
N LEU A 12 -0.08 9.74 10.27
CA LEU A 12 -0.30 8.29 10.23
C LEU A 12 0.71 7.53 11.10
N ILE A 13 0.25 6.38 11.59
CA ILE A 13 1.09 5.29 12.07
C ILE A 13 0.84 4.08 11.19
N LEU A 14 1.92 3.50 10.66
CA LEU A 14 1.93 2.25 9.93
C LEU A 14 2.45 1.17 10.88
N ARG A 15 1.62 0.18 11.19
CA ARG A 15 1.92 -0.89 12.17
C ARG A 15 1.47 -2.27 11.69
N GLY A 16 1.91 -3.30 12.37
CA GLY A 16 1.40 -4.65 12.15
C GLY A 16 -0.10 -4.78 12.46
N PHE A 17 -0.73 -5.78 11.84
CA PHE A 17 -2.13 -6.12 12.11
C PHE A 17 -2.37 -6.49 13.57
N GLN A 18 -3.52 -6.08 14.08
CA GLN A 18 -4.06 -6.42 15.41
C GLN A 18 -5.44 -7.06 15.25
N PRO A 19 -5.88 -7.86 16.22
CA PRO A 19 -7.22 -8.49 16.18
C PRO A 19 -8.38 -7.49 15.99
N SER A 20 -8.24 -6.29 16.54
CA SER A 20 -9.21 -5.18 16.40
C SER A 20 -9.36 -4.66 14.97
N ASP A 21 -8.39 -4.89 14.07
CA ASP A 21 -8.44 -4.44 12.68
C ASP A 21 -9.34 -5.33 11.83
N THR A 22 -9.67 -6.54 12.30
CA THR A 22 -10.37 -7.56 11.49
C THR A 22 -11.72 -7.07 10.97
N GLU A 23 -12.57 -6.53 11.83
CA GLU A 23 -13.92 -6.10 11.42
C GLU A 23 -13.91 -4.88 10.48
N PRO A 24 -13.12 -3.83 10.73
CA PRO A 24 -12.99 -2.72 9.78
C PRO A 24 -12.55 -3.18 8.38
N PHE A 25 -11.56 -4.09 8.30
CA PHE A 25 -11.11 -4.63 7.02
C PHE A 25 -12.16 -5.47 6.31
N ILE A 26 -12.87 -6.35 7.02
CA ILE A 26 -13.95 -7.15 6.44
C ILE A 26 -15.06 -6.25 5.92
N ALA A 27 -15.45 -5.21 6.66
CA ALA A 27 -16.46 -4.26 6.23
C ALA A 27 -16.04 -3.48 4.97
N ALA A 28 -14.80 -3.05 4.88
CA ALA A 28 -14.28 -2.38 3.69
C ALA A 28 -14.22 -3.32 2.48
N MET A 29 -13.72 -4.55 2.66
CA MET A 29 -13.60 -5.56 1.59
C MET A 29 -14.95 -6.04 1.06
N ALA A 30 -16.03 -5.89 1.80
CA ALA A 30 -17.39 -6.21 1.35
C ALA A 30 -17.95 -5.20 0.35
N GLN A 31 -17.31 -4.02 0.21
CA GLN A 31 -17.76 -2.97 -0.70
C GLN A 31 -17.19 -3.20 -2.11
N ASP A 32 -18.04 -3.36 -3.12
CA ASP A 32 -17.65 -3.64 -4.51
C ASP A 32 -16.64 -2.63 -5.05
N ASP A 33 -16.91 -1.34 -4.86
CA ASP A 33 -16.08 -0.26 -5.39
C ASP A 33 -14.66 -0.23 -4.80
N PHE A 34 -14.50 -0.70 -3.57
CA PHE A 34 -13.20 -0.85 -2.94
C PHE A 34 -12.52 -2.16 -3.37
N ALA A 35 -13.21 -3.28 -3.20
CA ALA A 35 -12.65 -4.61 -3.43
C ALA A 35 -12.20 -4.83 -4.88
N ARG A 36 -12.96 -4.34 -5.88
CA ARG A 36 -12.62 -4.52 -7.30
C ARG A 36 -11.26 -3.96 -7.70
N THR A 37 -10.70 -3.01 -6.96
CA THR A 37 -9.42 -2.38 -7.27
C THR A 37 -8.22 -3.07 -6.61
N ILE A 38 -8.48 -4.00 -5.67
CA ILE A 38 -7.45 -4.61 -4.83
C ILE A 38 -7.57 -6.12 -4.67
N THR A 39 -8.59 -6.74 -5.26
CA THR A 39 -8.82 -8.18 -5.20
C THR A 39 -8.88 -8.81 -6.58
N ARG A 40 -8.57 -10.10 -6.65
CA ARG A 40 -8.66 -10.88 -7.90
C ARG A 40 -10.11 -11.07 -8.35
N GLU A 41 -11.02 -11.13 -7.40
CA GLU A 41 -12.45 -11.39 -7.62
C GLU A 41 -13.14 -10.22 -8.32
N GLY A 42 -12.60 -9.00 -8.22
CA GLY A 42 -13.17 -7.80 -8.84
C GLY A 42 -14.54 -7.40 -8.30
N ARG A 43 -14.90 -7.87 -7.11
CA ARG A 43 -16.16 -7.64 -6.41
C ARG A 43 -15.95 -7.58 -4.90
N GLY A 44 -16.97 -7.17 -4.17
CA GLY A 44 -17.00 -7.29 -2.71
C GLY A 44 -16.80 -8.75 -2.26
N LEU A 45 -16.04 -8.93 -1.21
CA LEU A 45 -15.69 -10.23 -0.66
C LEU A 45 -16.66 -10.67 0.42
N ALA A 46 -16.98 -11.96 0.47
CA ALA A 46 -17.61 -12.57 1.62
C ALA A 46 -16.66 -12.53 2.83
N ARG A 47 -17.22 -12.64 4.04
CA ARG A 47 -16.45 -12.52 5.29
C ARG A 47 -15.22 -13.45 5.35
N ASP A 48 -15.37 -14.68 4.94
CA ASP A 48 -14.29 -15.67 4.94
C ASP A 48 -13.25 -15.41 3.85
N GLU A 49 -13.66 -14.88 2.70
CA GLU A 49 -12.75 -14.45 1.63
C GLU A 49 -11.92 -13.24 2.08
N ALA A 50 -12.56 -12.23 2.68
CA ALA A 50 -11.90 -11.05 3.23
C ALA A 50 -10.88 -11.45 4.31
N TRP A 51 -11.26 -12.35 5.22
CA TRP A 51 -10.36 -12.86 6.26
C TRP A 51 -9.14 -13.57 5.65
N ARG A 52 -9.33 -14.44 4.64
CA ARG A 52 -8.21 -15.10 3.94
C ARG A 52 -7.28 -14.10 3.26
N SER A 53 -7.83 -13.06 2.62
CA SER A 53 -7.04 -11.98 2.00
C SER A 53 -6.17 -11.26 3.04
N MET A 54 -6.73 -10.93 4.20
CA MET A 54 -5.99 -10.32 5.31
C MET A 54 -4.89 -11.25 5.84
N ALA A 55 -5.22 -12.53 6.06
CA ALA A 55 -4.27 -13.50 6.58
C ALA A 55 -3.08 -13.69 5.64
N MET A 56 -3.33 -13.72 4.31
CA MET A 56 -2.28 -13.77 3.29
C MET A 56 -1.36 -12.56 3.38
N VAL A 57 -1.92 -11.35 3.37
CA VAL A 57 -1.14 -10.11 3.41
C VAL A 57 -0.33 -9.98 4.71
N ASN A 58 -0.93 -10.34 5.84
CA ASN A 58 -0.23 -10.32 7.12
C ASN A 58 0.84 -11.42 7.22
N GLY A 59 0.60 -12.58 6.61
CA GLY A 59 1.54 -13.70 6.59
C GLY A 59 2.86 -13.40 5.90
N SER A 60 2.88 -12.49 4.92
CA SER A 60 4.10 -12.08 4.18
C SER A 60 5.22 -11.62 5.12
N TRP A 61 4.90 -10.92 6.22
CA TRP A 61 5.91 -10.53 7.21
C TRP A 61 6.69 -11.70 7.81
N SER A 62 6.03 -12.83 8.00
CA SER A 62 6.67 -14.03 8.56
C SER A 62 7.39 -14.86 7.50
N LEU A 63 6.91 -14.83 6.25
CA LEU A 63 7.44 -15.64 5.15
C LEU A 63 8.60 -14.94 4.43
N ASP A 64 8.44 -13.64 4.16
CA ASP A 64 9.30 -12.88 3.27
C ASP A 64 10.14 -11.82 4.01
N GLY A 65 9.80 -11.54 5.29
CA GLY A 65 10.45 -10.49 6.09
C GLY A 65 9.96 -9.08 5.76
N PHE A 66 8.97 -8.95 4.88
CA PHE A 66 8.29 -7.70 4.52
C PHE A 66 6.80 -7.96 4.23
N GLY A 67 6.00 -6.90 4.22
CA GLY A 67 4.57 -7.01 3.96
C GLY A 67 3.85 -5.68 4.14
N ASN A 68 2.53 -5.70 4.04
CA ASN A 68 1.74 -4.50 4.25
C ASN A 68 1.61 -4.18 5.75
N TRP A 69 1.60 -2.90 6.05
CA TRP A 69 1.16 -2.36 7.34
C TRP A 69 -0.33 -2.04 7.32
N VAL A 70 -0.94 -2.07 8.49
CA VAL A 70 -2.18 -1.33 8.74
C VAL A 70 -1.83 0.13 8.85
N VAL A 71 -2.58 0.97 8.17
CA VAL A 71 -2.50 2.43 8.27
C VAL A 71 -3.51 2.90 9.29
N THR A 72 -3.06 3.62 10.31
CA THR A 72 -3.94 4.20 11.34
C THR A 72 -3.75 5.71 11.42
N LEU A 73 -4.82 6.42 11.77
CA LEU A 73 -4.75 7.84 12.08
C LEU A 73 -4.09 8.04 13.45
N LYS A 74 -3.10 8.94 13.55
CA LYS A 74 -2.47 9.28 14.84
C LYS A 74 -3.47 9.85 15.85
N GLU A 75 -4.40 10.66 15.35
CA GLU A 75 -5.38 11.37 16.18
C GLU A 75 -6.34 10.42 16.90
N THR A 76 -6.81 9.37 16.24
CA THR A 76 -7.87 8.51 16.74
C THR A 76 -7.44 7.06 17.00
N GLY A 77 -6.33 6.62 16.41
CA GLY A 77 -5.92 5.22 16.37
C GLY A 77 -6.74 4.36 15.40
N GLU A 78 -7.68 4.96 14.68
CA GLU A 78 -8.58 4.27 13.75
C GLU A 78 -7.82 3.67 12.57
N PRO A 79 -8.02 2.38 12.23
CA PRO A 79 -7.48 1.79 11.02
C PRO A 79 -8.24 2.32 9.79
N ILE A 80 -7.48 2.85 8.83
CA ILE A 80 -8.03 3.49 7.62
C ILE A 80 -7.63 2.78 6.33
N GLY A 81 -6.94 1.65 6.43
CA GLY A 81 -6.50 0.89 5.28
C GLY A 81 -5.20 0.12 5.52
N ARG A 82 -4.60 -0.34 4.42
CA ARG A 82 -3.31 -1.01 4.42
C ARG A 82 -2.44 -0.47 3.28
N LEU A 83 -1.14 -0.51 3.44
CA LEU A 83 -0.18 -0.26 2.37
C LEU A 83 1.18 -0.89 2.70
N GLY A 84 2.00 -1.08 1.68
CA GLY A 84 3.36 -1.59 1.87
C GLY A 84 3.82 -2.50 0.77
N PRO A 85 5.01 -3.12 0.95
CA PRO A 85 5.59 -4.02 -0.03
C PRO A 85 4.77 -5.30 -0.21
N PHE A 86 4.76 -5.78 -1.46
CA PHE A 86 4.03 -6.97 -1.88
C PHE A 86 4.74 -7.61 -3.08
N ALA A 87 5.20 -8.85 -2.95
CA ALA A 87 5.88 -9.57 -4.02
C ALA A 87 5.68 -11.09 -3.89
N PRO A 88 4.44 -11.59 -3.89
CA PRO A 88 4.20 -13.03 -3.80
C PRO A 88 4.64 -13.73 -5.08
N PRO A 89 4.87 -15.05 -5.06
CA PRO A 89 5.20 -15.83 -6.24
C PRO A 89 4.23 -15.57 -7.40
N GLY A 90 4.79 -15.24 -8.58
CA GLY A 90 4.02 -14.91 -9.78
C GLY A 90 3.62 -13.43 -9.90
N TRP A 91 4.00 -12.59 -8.96
CA TRP A 91 3.89 -11.13 -9.10
C TRP A 91 4.95 -10.59 -10.07
N PRO A 92 4.68 -9.51 -10.82
CA PRO A 92 5.58 -9.06 -11.90
C PRO A 92 6.92 -8.48 -11.41
N ASP A 93 6.97 -7.93 -10.20
CA ASP A 93 8.18 -7.42 -9.54
C ASP A 93 7.85 -7.00 -8.09
N PHE A 94 8.83 -6.43 -7.36
CA PHE A 94 8.66 -5.90 -6.02
C PHE A 94 7.79 -4.64 -6.05
N GLU A 95 6.60 -4.75 -5.49
CA GLU A 95 5.60 -3.68 -5.47
C GLU A 95 5.55 -2.97 -4.12
N VAL A 96 5.23 -1.68 -4.10
CA VAL A 96 4.59 -1.00 -2.96
C VAL A 96 3.17 -0.62 -3.36
N GLY A 97 2.19 -1.29 -2.75
CA GLY A 97 0.76 -1.06 -3.01
C GLY A 97 0.07 -0.34 -1.86
N TRP A 98 -1.13 0.20 -2.12
CA TRP A 98 -1.97 0.89 -1.13
C TRP A 98 -3.45 0.58 -1.34
N ALA A 99 -4.17 0.51 -0.23
CA ALA A 99 -5.62 0.34 -0.18
C ALA A 99 -6.16 1.12 1.02
N ILE A 100 -6.64 2.33 0.78
CA ILE A 100 -7.25 3.20 1.78
C ILE A 100 -8.76 3.04 1.72
N PHE A 101 -9.41 2.86 2.87
CA PHE A 101 -10.86 2.67 2.97
C PHE A 101 -11.62 3.84 2.32
N PRO A 102 -12.78 3.59 1.68
CA PRO A 102 -13.49 4.58 0.87
C PRO A 102 -13.71 5.93 1.56
N GLU A 103 -14.11 5.91 2.81
CA GLU A 103 -14.40 7.09 3.64
C GLU A 103 -13.17 7.95 3.97
N HIS A 104 -11.97 7.36 3.80
CA HIS A 104 -10.68 8.02 4.05
C HIS A 104 -9.92 8.36 2.78
N GLN A 105 -10.45 8.04 1.59
CA GLN A 105 -9.81 8.36 0.32
C GLN A 105 -9.80 9.88 0.04
N ARG A 106 -8.97 10.29 -0.94
CA ARG A 106 -8.82 11.68 -1.40
C ARG A 106 -8.37 12.69 -0.34
N LYS A 107 -7.85 12.21 0.80
CA LYS A 107 -7.28 13.03 1.89
C LYS A 107 -5.73 13.02 1.89
N GLY A 108 -5.11 12.38 0.88
CA GLY A 108 -3.66 12.29 0.73
C GLY A 108 -2.98 11.19 1.55
N TYR A 109 -3.72 10.36 2.28
CA TYR A 109 -3.17 9.33 3.16
C TYR A 109 -2.40 8.24 2.41
N ALA A 110 -2.85 7.85 1.21
CA ALA A 110 -2.11 6.89 0.39
C ALA A 110 -0.71 7.38 0.04
N VAL A 111 -0.59 8.63 -0.42
CA VAL A 111 0.69 9.26 -0.74
C VAL A 111 1.57 9.36 0.50
N GLU A 112 1.03 9.89 1.60
CA GLU A 112 1.78 10.10 2.85
C GLU A 112 2.34 8.79 3.42
N GLY A 113 1.53 7.76 3.48
CA GLY A 113 1.97 6.45 3.97
C GLY A 113 2.93 5.75 3.01
N ALA A 114 2.68 5.83 1.68
CA ALA A 114 3.56 5.23 0.69
C ALA A 114 4.96 5.82 0.70
N VAL A 115 5.12 7.13 0.98
CA VAL A 115 6.44 7.74 1.13
C VAL A 115 7.25 7.06 2.23
N ALA A 116 6.68 6.85 3.40
CA ALA A 116 7.37 6.17 4.50
C ALA A 116 7.69 4.71 4.16
N ALA A 117 6.77 4.01 3.49
CA ALA A 117 6.97 2.62 3.07
C ALA A 117 8.07 2.47 2.02
N ILE A 118 8.11 3.33 0.99
CA ILE A 118 9.15 3.32 -0.06
C ILE A 118 10.53 3.60 0.54
N GLU A 119 10.62 4.60 1.40
CA GLU A 119 11.87 4.92 2.10
C GLU A 119 12.36 3.74 2.94
N TRP A 120 11.45 3.07 3.67
CA TRP A 120 11.80 1.88 4.43
C TRP A 120 12.27 0.74 3.52
N CYS A 121 11.63 0.50 2.38
CA CYS A 121 12.05 -0.51 1.41
C CYS A 121 13.47 -0.26 0.89
N LYS A 122 13.84 1.01 0.69
CA LYS A 122 15.21 1.38 0.33
C LYS A 122 16.18 1.14 1.48
N GLN A 123 15.86 1.60 2.69
CA GLN A 123 16.78 1.58 3.83
C GLN A 123 16.97 0.17 4.41
N ALA A 124 15.89 -0.60 4.53
CA ALA A 124 15.90 -1.90 5.18
C ALA A 124 16.16 -3.06 4.21
N LEU A 125 15.71 -2.95 2.96
CA LEU A 125 15.78 -4.03 1.97
C LEU A 125 16.71 -3.72 0.79
N GLY A 126 17.16 -2.49 0.62
CA GLY A 126 18.08 -2.09 -0.44
C GLY A 126 17.45 -1.87 -1.81
N HIS A 127 16.12 -1.85 -1.92
CA HIS A 127 15.45 -1.65 -3.21
C HIS A 127 15.67 -0.24 -3.76
N GLU A 128 16.31 -0.17 -4.95
CA GLU A 128 16.52 1.08 -5.71
C GLU A 128 15.36 1.39 -6.65
N ARG A 129 14.57 0.37 -6.97
CA ARG A 129 13.43 0.43 -7.86
C ARG A 129 12.32 -0.42 -7.30
N LEU A 130 11.10 -0.01 -7.52
CA LEU A 130 9.89 -0.75 -7.19
C LEU A 130 8.77 -0.39 -8.15
N ILE A 131 7.72 -1.18 -8.14
CA ILE A 131 6.57 -0.98 -9.01
C ILE A 131 5.29 -0.70 -8.23
N HIS A 132 4.28 -0.25 -8.98
CA HIS A 132 2.88 -0.18 -8.55
C HIS A 132 2.02 -0.80 -9.64
N CYS A 133 1.28 -1.86 -9.34
CA CYS A 133 0.33 -2.48 -10.26
C CYS A 133 -1.02 -1.76 -10.14
N ILE A 134 -1.34 -0.90 -11.09
CA ILE A 134 -2.53 -0.06 -11.03
C ILE A 134 -3.54 -0.55 -12.07
N LEU A 135 -4.74 -0.94 -11.61
CA LEU A 135 -5.85 -1.31 -12.50
C LEU A 135 -6.11 -0.20 -13.50
N MET A 136 -6.19 -0.54 -14.79
CA MET A 136 -6.43 0.43 -15.86
C MET A 136 -7.68 1.26 -15.60
N GLY A 137 -7.52 2.60 -15.69
CA GLY A 137 -8.61 3.55 -15.39
C GLY A 137 -8.77 3.90 -13.91
N ASN A 138 -7.92 3.39 -13.00
CA ASN A 138 -7.90 3.82 -11.61
C ASN A 138 -7.12 5.14 -11.45
N ALA A 139 -7.73 6.22 -11.93
CA ALA A 139 -7.14 7.56 -11.90
C ALA A 139 -6.70 8.04 -10.49
N GLY A 140 -7.28 7.48 -9.43
CA GLY A 140 -6.88 7.78 -8.05
C GLY A 140 -5.49 7.26 -7.73
N SER A 141 -5.25 5.98 -8.05
CA SER A 141 -3.94 5.34 -7.88
C SER A 141 -2.89 5.87 -8.84
N GLU A 142 -3.26 6.18 -10.10
CA GLU A 142 -2.35 6.81 -11.06
C GLU A 142 -1.81 8.16 -10.55
N ARG A 143 -2.70 9.01 -9.99
CA ARG A 143 -2.28 10.28 -9.38
C ARG A 143 -1.39 10.07 -8.15
N THR A 144 -1.65 9.02 -7.36
CA THR A 144 -0.80 8.68 -6.22
C THR A 144 0.60 8.27 -6.69
N ALA A 145 0.70 7.38 -7.68
CA ALA A 145 1.97 6.95 -8.27
C ALA A 145 2.75 8.14 -8.86
N ALA A 146 2.09 8.98 -9.66
CA ALA A 146 2.71 10.18 -10.23
C ALA A 146 3.25 11.14 -9.14
N ALA A 147 2.51 11.33 -8.04
CA ALA A 147 2.95 12.16 -6.94
C ALA A 147 4.21 11.62 -6.23
N LEU A 148 4.41 10.30 -6.25
CA LEU A 148 5.59 9.60 -5.71
C LEU A 148 6.79 9.62 -6.66
N GLY A 149 6.68 10.28 -7.83
CA GLY A 149 7.73 10.32 -8.84
C GLY A 149 7.77 9.09 -9.75
N SER A 150 6.71 8.30 -9.76
CA SER A 150 6.59 7.12 -10.63
C SER A 150 6.13 7.51 -12.03
N ALA A 151 6.50 6.69 -13.01
CA ALA A 151 6.05 6.80 -14.40
C ALA A 151 5.48 5.47 -14.89
N PRO A 152 4.52 5.48 -15.84
CA PRO A 152 4.02 4.26 -16.45
C PRO A 152 5.14 3.57 -17.23
N LEU A 153 5.30 2.26 -17.00
CA LEU A 153 6.37 1.45 -17.60
C LEU A 153 5.84 0.53 -18.70
N ARG A 154 4.83 -0.28 -18.39
CA ARG A 154 4.21 -1.24 -19.31
C ARG A 154 2.88 -1.74 -18.79
N ASP A 155 2.09 -2.29 -19.68
CA ASP A 155 0.88 -3.02 -19.28
C ASP A 155 1.21 -4.46 -18.89
N TRP A 156 0.36 -5.03 -18.05
CA TRP A 156 0.43 -6.42 -17.63
C TRP A 156 -0.97 -6.99 -17.41
N SER A 157 -1.21 -8.16 -18.00
CA SER A 157 -2.45 -8.91 -17.82
C SER A 157 -2.16 -10.12 -16.93
N PRO A 158 -2.51 -10.08 -15.65
CA PRO A 158 -2.32 -11.22 -14.76
C PRO A 158 -3.20 -12.40 -15.17
N PRO A 159 -2.77 -13.66 -14.94
CA PRO A 159 -3.51 -14.85 -15.38
C PRO A 159 -4.93 -14.97 -14.77
N TRP A 160 -5.21 -14.23 -13.71
CA TRP A 160 -6.51 -14.20 -13.03
C TRP A 160 -7.42 -13.05 -13.46
N GLY A 161 -6.99 -12.23 -14.45
CA GLY A 161 -7.76 -11.09 -14.97
C GLY A 161 -7.43 -9.77 -14.27
N GLY A 162 -8.04 -8.70 -14.77
CA GLY A 162 -7.80 -7.34 -14.28
C GLY A 162 -6.53 -6.73 -14.87
N ASP A 163 -6.63 -6.20 -16.11
CA ASP A 163 -5.50 -5.55 -16.77
C ASP A 163 -5.01 -4.35 -15.97
N VAL A 164 -3.71 -4.26 -15.78
CA VAL A 164 -3.05 -3.19 -15.03
C VAL A 164 -2.00 -2.50 -15.89
N THR A 165 -1.77 -1.23 -15.61
CA THR A 165 -0.54 -0.55 -15.99
C THR A 165 0.44 -0.64 -14.83
N ILE A 166 1.63 -1.16 -15.08
CA ILE A 166 2.74 -1.15 -14.13
C ILE A 166 3.38 0.23 -14.19
N TRP A 167 3.44 0.89 -13.04
CA TRP A 167 4.17 2.13 -12.82
C TRP A 167 5.47 1.82 -12.10
N GLU A 168 6.56 2.45 -12.49
CA GLU A 168 7.87 2.27 -11.84
C GLU A 168 8.30 3.53 -11.11
N THR A 169 8.86 3.34 -9.93
CA THR A 169 9.52 4.37 -9.13
C THR A 169 10.99 4.01 -8.96
N SER A 170 11.91 4.90 -9.35
CA SER A 170 13.31 4.83 -8.97
C SER A 170 13.57 5.62 -7.69
N TRP A 171 14.59 5.23 -6.92
CA TRP A 171 15.01 6.03 -5.75
C TRP A 171 15.37 7.47 -6.14
N GLU A 172 16.03 7.65 -7.28
CA GLU A 172 16.41 8.96 -7.79
C GLU A 172 15.21 9.88 -8.04
N SER A 173 14.16 9.38 -8.72
CA SER A 173 12.94 10.16 -8.95
C SER A 173 12.13 10.39 -7.68
N PHE A 174 12.09 9.38 -6.80
CA PHE A 174 11.34 9.43 -5.56
C PHE A 174 11.85 10.51 -4.60
N VAL A 175 13.17 10.63 -4.38
CA VAL A 175 13.72 11.62 -3.45
C VAL A 175 13.53 13.07 -3.91
N GLN A 176 13.21 13.28 -5.18
CA GLN A 176 12.87 14.58 -5.73
C GLN A 176 11.37 14.88 -5.64
N SER A 177 10.57 13.90 -5.27
CA SER A 177 9.12 14.08 -5.16
C SER A 177 8.75 15.02 -4.00
N ARG A 178 7.75 15.86 -4.24
CA ARG A 178 7.26 16.80 -3.22
C ARG A 178 6.82 16.09 -1.92
N PRO A 179 6.12 14.94 -1.95
CA PRO A 179 5.74 14.23 -0.73
C PRO A 179 6.93 13.71 0.08
N TYR A 180 7.99 13.23 -0.58
CA TYR A 180 9.21 12.82 0.12
C TYR A 180 9.86 14.01 0.84
N LEU A 181 10.05 15.13 0.14
CA LEU A 181 10.63 16.33 0.71
C LEU A 181 9.81 16.84 1.90
N ALA A 182 8.47 16.83 1.80
CA ALA A 182 7.58 17.22 2.88
C ALA A 182 7.71 16.31 4.13
N LEU A 183 7.92 14.99 3.94
CA LEU A 183 8.18 14.08 5.07
C LEU A 183 9.52 14.39 5.75
N GLN A 184 10.57 14.71 4.97
CA GLN A 184 11.88 15.08 5.53
C GLN A 184 11.80 16.41 6.30
N GLU A 185 11.10 17.40 5.77
CA GLU A 185 10.86 18.69 6.45
C GLU A 185 10.10 18.50 7.78
N TRP A 186 9.05 17.69 7.77
CA TRP A 186 8.32 17.38 8.99
C TRP A 186 9.21 16.71 10.05
N ARG A 187 10.04 15.74 9.67
CA ARG A 187 10.97 15.06 10.59
C ARG A 187 12.03 15.99 11.16
N ALA A 188 12.52 16.92 10.36
CA ALA A 188 13.53 17.89 10.80
C ALA A 188 12.97 18.92 11.80
N GLY A 189 11.65 19.11 11.83
CA GLY A 189 10.97 20.05 12.73
C GLY A 189 10.43 19.40 14.03
N ASN A 190 10.54 18.07 14.19
CA ASN A 190 10.09 17.33 15.38
C ASN A 190 11.23 16.52 16.01
#